data_4651bed963239dde9f6f0113dc23ea27
#
_entry.id   4651bed963239dde9f6f0113dc23ea27
#
_cell.length_a   1.000
_cell.length_b   1.000
_cell.length_c   1.000
_cell.angle_alpha   90.00
_cell.angle_beta   90.00
_cell.angle_gamma   90.00
#
_symmetry.space_group_name_H-M   'P 1'
#
loop_
_entity.id
_entity.type
_entity.pdbx_description
1 polymer ?
#
loop_
_entity_poly.entity_id
_entity_poly.type
_entity_poly.pdbx_seq_one_letter_code
_entity_poly.pdbx_strand_id
1 'polypeptide(L)'
;MRRVARLIGAGLVSCLAAGCGTGAAPSGPPASASAPGVSPSPAAATAGGGVSKILVIMEENHSTGEVFPRGMPYLWHLARRYGRATAWRAITHPSLPNYLAIFSGSAFNDPQDCSPGPGCSYPGPSVFGQALALGETARSYEESMPQPCDHADSGEYAVRHNPWAYVPGEAAQCRADDVPAGTPSGGALVSDVRAGALPTVGLITPNLINDAHDGTLAQADAWLRRWMPVLMSGPDWRRGRLAIAVTFDEGDGANDVPFVLIAPGVPGAVTGRPADHYALTRLIDQIIGARPLRRAAGAPGVARQLGLATR
;
A
#
# COMPACT_ATOMS: atom_id res chain seq x y z
N MET A 1 -16.51 7.81 56.32
CA MET A 1 -16.33 6.96 57.51
C MET A 1 -15.87 5.58 57.10
N ARG A 2 -14.90 5.07 57.80
CA ARG A 2 -14.24 3.75 57.77
C ARG A 2 -13.15 3.52 56.73
N ARG A 3 -11.97 3.75 57.27
CA ARG A 3 -10.65 3.15 56.93
C ARG A 3 -10.58 1.70 57.41
N VAL A 4 -9.64 0.90 56.87
CA VAL A 4 -8.78 -0.13 57.49
C VAL A 4 -8.12 -0.87 56.34
N ALA A 5 -6.89 -1.11 56.19
CA ALA A 5 -5.61 -1.16 56.80
C ALA A 5 -4.80 -2.32 56.19
N ARG A 6 -3.56 -2.04 55.98
CA ARG A 6 -2.37 -2.79 55.57
C ARG A 6 -2.26 -4.22 56.10
N LEU A 7 -1.51 -5.06 55.34
CA LEU A 7 -0.53 -5.97 55.94
C LEU A 7 0.67 -6.24 55.02
N ILE A 8 1.84 -6.12 55.59
CA ILE A 8 3.20 -6.30 55.09
C ILE A 8 3.61 -7.77 55.40
N GLY A 9 4.38 -8.38 54.53
CA GLY A 9 5.04 -9.65 54.78
C GLY A 9 6.38 -9.74 54.07
N ALA A 10 7.45 -9.49 54.83
CA ALA A 10 8.83 -9.71 54.41
C ALA A 10 9.28 -11.12 54.80
N GLY A 11 10.12 -11.74 54.01
CA GLY A 11 10.77 -13.01 54.34
C GLY A 11 12.10 -13.14 53.60
N LEU A 12 13.17 -12.82 54.34
CA LEU A 12 14.55 -13.17 53.99
C LEU A 12 14.85 -14.60 54.42
N VAL A 13 15.57 -15.38 53.60
CA VAL A 13 16.49 -16.43 54.09
C VAL A 13 17.71 -16.52 53.18
N SER A 14 18.85 -16.27 53.78
CA SER A 14 20.20 -16.55 53.29
C SER A 14 20.59 -17.98 53.61
N CYS A 15 21.43 -18.62 52.77
CA CYS A 15 22.40 -19.63 53.21
C CYS A 15 23.59 -19.71 52.24
N LEU A 16 24.75 -19.50 52.86
CA LEU A 16 26.09 -19.74 52.30
C LEU A 16 26.41 -21.25 52.30
N ALA A 17 27.23 -21.71 51.36
CA ALA A 17 28.29 -22.68 51.63
C ALA A 17 29.35 -22.69 50.52
N ALA A 18 30.59 -22.61 50.95
CA ALA A 18 31.81 -22.67 50.15
C ALA A 18 32.28 -24.10 49.94
N GLY A 19 33.01 -24.37 48.86
CA GLY A 19 33.70 -25.63 48.61
C GLY A 19 34.86 -25.43 47.66
N CYS A 20 36.11 -25.36 48.19
CA CYS A 20 37.36 -25.40 47.44
C CYS A 20 37.66 -26.83 46.99
N GLY A 21 38.07 -27.00 45.73
CA GLY A 21 38.66 -28.24 45.22
C GLY A 21 39.75 -27.91 44.21
N THR A 22 41.02 -28.16 44.63
CA THR A 22 42.23 -28.06 43.83
C THR A 22 42.44 -29.31 42.96
N GLY A 23 42.60 -29.17 41.66
CA GLY A 23 42.97 -30.25 40.76
C GLY A 23 43.88 -29.79 39.66
N ALA A 24 45.08 -30.33 39.58
CA ALA A 24 46.15 -29.98 38.66
C ALA A 24 45.85 -30.40 37.21
N ALA A 25 46.34 -29.61 36.28
CA ALA A 25 46.28 -29.83 34.83
C ALA A 25 47.41 -30.76 34.34
N PRO A 26 47.18 -31.49 33.25
CA PRO A 26 48.26 -31.94 32.36
C PRO A 26 48.33 -31.05 31.11
N SER A 27 49.55 -30.70 30.77
CA SER A 27 50.00 -29.94 29.61
C SER A 27 49.80 -30.72 28.29
N GLY A 28 48.96 -30.18 27.42
CA GLY A 28 48.83 -30.63 26.02
C GLY A 28 49.61 -29.70 25.03
N PRO A 29 49.92 -30.17 23.82
CA PRO A 29 50.78 -29.48 22.88
C PRO A 29 50.15 -28.23 22.26
N PRO A 30 50.94 -27.29 21.71
CA PRO A 30 50.44 -25.98 21.25
C PRO A 30 49.51 -26.13 20.04
N ALA A 31 48.37 -25.49 20.11
CA ALA A 31 47.40 -25.40 19.02
C ALA A 31 47.92 -24.45 17.94
N SER A 32 47.92 -24.91 16.71
CA SER A 32 48.18 -24.12 15.50
C SER A 32 47.22 -22.94 15.41
N ALA A 33 47.78 -21.75 15.18
CA ALA A 33 47.04 -20.53 14.92
C ALA A 33 46.20 -20.66 13.63
N SER A 34 44.89 -20.70 13.78
CA SER A 34 43.97 -20.59 12.66
C SER A 34 43.94 -19.14 12.16
N ALA A 35 44.12 -18.96 10.86
CA ALA A 35 43.98 -17.69 10.18
C ALA A 35 42.58 -17.07 10.42
N PRO A 36 42.47 -15.72 10.43
CA PRO A 36 41.19 -15.06 10.60
C PRO A 36 40.25 -15.43 9.46
N GLY A 37 39.18 -16.11 9.79
CA GLY A 37 38.09 -16.43 8.85
C GLY A 37 37.49 -15.16 8.30
N VAL A 38 37.57 -15.00 6.98
CA VAL A 38 36.83 -13.99 6.24
C VAL A 38 35.35 -14.32 6.44
N SER A 39 34.66 -13.53 7.22
CA SER A 39 33.19 -13.59 7.31
C SER A 39 32.61 -13.37 5.90
N PRO A 40 31.75 -14.24 5.39
CA PRO A 40 31.10 -13.98 4.12
C PRO A 40 30.28 -12.71 4.25
N SER A 41 30.60 -11.72 3.41
CA SER A 41 29.76 -10.57 3.18
C SER A 41 28.35 -11.07 2.90
N PRO A 42 27.27 -10.49 3.47
CA PRO A 42 25.92 -10.92 3.17
C PRO A 42 25.74 -10.81 1.65
N ALA A 43 25.62 -11.95 0.99
CA ALA A 43 25.28 -12.02 -0.42
C ALA A 43 24.03 -11.17 -0.61
N ALA A 44 24.12 -10.17 -1.47
CA ALA A 44 22.94 -9.46 -1.95
C ALA A 44 21.95 -10.53 -2.42
N ALA A 45 20.84 -10.66 -1.71
CA ALA A 45 19.78 -11.57 -2.11
C ALA A 45 19.37 -11.14 -3.52
N THR A 46 19.77 -11.91 -4.52
CA THR A 46 19.19 -11.82 -5.84
C THR A 46 17.72 -12.19 -5.66
N ALA A 47 16.87 -11.17 -5.61
CA ALA A 47 15.42 -11.34 -5.60
C ALA A 47 15.03 -12.00 -6.93
N GLY A 48 15.03 -13.31 -6.96
CA GLY A 48 14.62 -14.13 -8.09
C GLY A 48 13.09 -14.24 -8.20
N GLY A 49 12.39 -13.13 -8.18
CA GLY A 49 10.95 -13.07 -8.42
C GLY A 49 10.55 -11.61 -8.59
N GLY A 50 9.90 -11.30 -9.71
CA GLY A 50 9.38 -9.96 -9.98
C GLY A 50 8.34 -9.51 -8.93
N VAL A 51 7.89 -8.28 -9.05
CA VAL A 51 6.81 -7.73 -8.22
C VAL A 51 5.57 -8.61 -8.35
N SER A 52 4.98 -8.95 -7.22
CA SER A 52 3.81 -9.84 -7.12
C SER A 52 2.69 -9.24 -6.27
N LYS A 53 2.87 -8.03 -5.77
CA LYS A 53 1.89 -7.29 -4.98
C LYS A 53 1.88 -5.83 -5.39
N ILE A 54 0.71 -5.23 -5.40
CA ILE A 54 0.54 -3.80 -5.68
C ILE A 54 -0.39 -3.17 -4.66
N LEU A 55 0.02 -2.03 -4.11
CA LEU A 55 -0.84 -1.10 -3.40
C LEU A 55 -1.05 0.14 -4.27
N VAL A 56 -2.28 0.58 -4.40
CA VAL A 56 -2.63 1.85 -5.03
C VAL A 56 -2.98 2.83 -3.92
N ILE A 57 -2.36 4.00 -3.94
CA ILE A 57 -2.74 5.13 -3.09
C ILE A 57 -3.43 6.15 -3.99
N MET A 58 -4.66 6.50 -3.66
CA MET A 58 -5.44 7.49 -4.40
C MET A 58 -5.45 8.81 -3.64
N GLU A 59 -5.04 9.86 -4.32
CA GLU A 59 -5.15 11.25 -3.91
C GLU A 59 -6.20 11.94 -4.79
N GLU A 60 -6.58 13.18 -4.48
CA GLU A 60 -7.78 13.81 -5.02
C GLU A 60 -7.54 15.15 -5.71
N ASN A 61 -8.31 15.39 -6.79
CA ASN A 61 -8.64 16.70 -7.37
C ASN A 61 -7.49 17.59 -7.85
N HIS A 62 -6.27 17.11 -8.02
CA HIS A 62 -5.16 17.98 -8.38
C HIS A 62 -4.37 17.53 -9.60
N SER A 63 -4.14 18.50 -10.48
CA SER A 63 -3.36 18.32 -11.70
C SER A 63 -1.86 18.17 -11.44
N THR A 64 -1.15 17.51 -12.34
CA THR A 64 0.31 17.33 -12.28
C THR A 64 1.06 18.64 -12.03
N GLY A 65 0.62 19.75 -12.66
CA GLY A 65 1.27 21.06 -12.52
C GLY A 65 1.12 21.70 -11.15
N GLU A 66 0.05 21.39 -10.41
CA GLU A 66 -0.18 21.85 -9.05
C GLU A 66 0.64 21.02 -8.05
N VAL A 67 0.67 19.70 -8.27
CA VAL A 67 1.35 18.74 -7.38
C VAL A 67 2.86 18.85 -7.50
N PHE A 68 3.41 18.94 -8.74
CA PHE A 68 4.85 18.91 -8.99
C PHE A 68 5.42 20.24 -9.46
N PRO A 69 6.61 20.63 -8.95
CA PRO A 69 7.39 19.99 -7.90
C PRO A 69 7.10 20.50 -6.47
N ARG A 70 6.22 21.53 -6.31
CA ARG A 70 6.11 22.31 -5.07
C ARG A 70 4.94 21.94 -4.18
N GLY A 71 3.82 21.51 -4.76
CA GLY A 71 2.61 21.16 -4.00
C GLY A 71 2.87 19.97 -3.07
N MET A 72 3.52 18.92 -3.60
CA MET A 72 3.88 17.73 -2.83
C MET A 72 5.38 17.39 -3.02
N PRO A 73 6.27 18.09 -2.32
CA PRO A 73 7.72 17.94 -2.49
C PRO A 73 8.24 16.54 -2.09
N TYR A 74 7.59 15.84 -1.16
CA TYR A 74 7.95 14.48 -0.82
C TYR A 74 7.55 13.49 -1.92
N LEU A 75 6.33 13.60 -2.45
CA LEU A 75 5.91 12.80 -3.60
C LEU A 75 6.80 13.08 -4.83
N TRP A 76 7.18 14.34 -5.04
CA TRP A 76 8.14 14.70 -6.09
C TRP A 76 9.51 14.03 -5.89
N HIS A 77 10.00 13.97 -4.65
CA HIS A 77 11.22 13.23 -4.33
C HIS A 77 11.09 11.75 -4.71
N LEU A 78 9.98 11.10 -4.37
CA LEU A 78 9.70 9.72 -4.75
C LEU A 78 9.61 9.54 -6.28
N ALA A 79 8.92 10.45 -6.97
CA ALA A 79 8.79 10.45 -8.43
C ALA A 79 10.13 10.56 -9.17
N ARG A 80 11.09 11.28 -8.58
CA ARG A 80 12.47 11.38 -9.12
C ARG A 80 13.33 10.15 -8.82
N ARG A 81 13.07 9.51 -7.68
CA ARG A 81 13.82 8.33 -7.23
C ARG A 81 13.37 7.05 -7.92
N TYR A 82 12.08 6.93 -8.17
CA TYR A 82 11.43 5.74 -8.74
C TYR A 82 10.85 6.05 -10.13
N GLY A 83 9.77 5.39 -10.52
CA GLY A 83 9.14 5.58 -11.82
C GLY A 83 8.05 6.66 -11.82
N ARG A 84 7.90 7.40 -12.91
CA ARG A 84 6.77 8.30 -13.13
C ARG A 84 6.35 8.38 -14.59
N ALA A 85 5.07 8.62 -14.82
CA ALA A 85 4.55 9.05 -16.12
C ALA A 85 4.40 10.58 -16.16
N THR A 86 4.71 11.18 -17.31
CA THR A 86 4.55 12.64 -17.54
C THR A 86 3.39 12.98 -18.49
N ALA A 87 2.67 11.97 -18.97
CA ALA A 87 1.48 12.10 -19.80
C ALA A 87 0.42 11.09 -19.32
N TRP A 88 -0.04 11.30 -18.08
CA TRP A 88 -1.06 10.46 -17.46
C TRP A 88 -2.34 11.26 -17.26
N ARG A 89 -3.47 10.67 -17.61
CA ARG A 89 -4.77 11.33 -17.53
C ARG A 89 -5.77 10.53 -16.72
N ALA A 90 -6.60 11.24 -15.96
CA ALA A 90 -7.84 10.70 -15.46
C ALA A 90 -8.85 10.51 -16.62
N ILE A 91 -9.93 9.78 -16.35
CA ILE A 91 -10.90 9.41 -17.39
C ILE A 91 -11.97 10.48 -17.55
N THR A 92 -12.45 11.04 -16.44
CA THR A 92 -13.61 11.95 -16.43
C THR A 92 -13.65 12.76 -15.13
N HIS A 93 -14.77 13.39 -14.88
CA HIS A 93 -15.27 13.98 -13.63
C HIS A 93 -16.68 13.45 -13.39
N PRO A 94 -17.13 13.33 -12.11
CA PRO A 94 -16.41 13.50 -10.85
C PRO A 94 -15.61 12.26 -10.43
N SER A 95 -15.28 12.14 -9.13
CA SER A 95 -14.35 11.16 -8.55
C SER A 95 -14.72 9.70 -8.79
N LEU A 96 -15.93 9.26 -8.39
CA LEU A 96 -16.32 7.84 -8.40
C LEU A 96 -16.06 7.11 -9.74
N PRO A 97 -16.41 7.65 -10.92
CA PRO A 97 -16.12 7.02 -12.20
C PRO A 97 -14.62 6.74 -12.41
N ASN A 98 -13.72 7.55 -11.86
CA ASN A 98 -12.27 7.34 -11.94
C ASN A 98 -11.80 6.19 -11.05
N TYR A 99 -12.31 6.11 -9.82
CA TYR A 99 -12.09 4.94 -8.94
C TYR A 99 -12.57 3.66 -9.61
N LEU A 100 -13.77 3.68 -10.18
CA LEU A 100 -14.31 2.54 -10.93
C LEU A 100 -13.48 2.20 -12.17
N ALA A 101 -12.96 3.21 -12.89
CA ALA A 101 -12.07 2.98 -14.02
C ALA A 101 -10.82 2.20 -13.62
N ILE A 102 -10.19 2.54 -12.50
CA ILE A 102 -8.99 1.86 -11.98
C ILE A 102 -9.35 0.46 -11.47
N PHE A 103 -10.39 0.34 -10.65
CA PHE A 103 -10.67 -0.90 -9.93
C PHE A 103 -11.62 -1.86 -10.63
N SER A 104 -12.17 -1.49 -11.79
CA SER A 104 -13.00 -2.38 -12.61
C SER A 104 -12.70 -2.34 -14.11
N GLY A 105 -11.80 -1.45 -14.56
CA GLY A 105 -11.52 -1.24 -15.98
C GLY A 105 -12.67 -0.56 -16.75
N SER A 106 -13.57 0.12 -16.07
CA SER A 106 -14.68 0.86 -16.68
C SER A 106 -15.17 1.97 -15.77
N ALA A 107 -15.39 3.16 -16.31
CA ALA A 107 -16.12 4.24 -15.65
C ALA A 107 -17.65 4.07 -15.73
N PHE A 108 -18.14 3.02 -16.39
CA PHE A 108 -19.55 2.65 -16.58
C PHE A 108 -20.45 3.74 -17.18
N ASN A 109 -19.86 4.81 -17.75
CA ASN A 109 -20.58 5.99 -18.24
C ASN A 109 -21.45 6.67 -17.16
N ASP A 110 -21.09 6.50 -15.90
CA ASP A 110 -21.74 7.20 -14.80
C ASP A 110 -21.08 8.56 -14.61
N PRO A 111 -21.83 9.66 -14.71
CA PRO A 111 -21.27 10.98 -14.56
C PRO A 111 -21.38 11.53 -13.13
N GLN A 112 -21.68 10.72 -12.12
CA GLN A 112 -22.05 11.22 -10.80
C GLN A 112 -21.37 10.48 -9.65
N ASP A 113 -21.16 11.22 -8.56
CA ASP A 113 -20.86 10.66 -7.26
C ASP A 113 -22.17 10.29 -6.58
N CYS A 114 -22.49 9.02 -6.51
CA CYS A 114 -23.67 8.50 -5.85
C CYS A 114 -23.27 7.54 -4.73
N SER A 115 -24.14 7.32 -3.76
CA SER A 115 -23.92 6.32 -2.71
C SER A 115 -24.31 4.91 -3.20
N PRO A 116 -23.62 3.85 -2.73
CA PRO A 116 -23.93 2.47 -3.11
C PRO A 116 -25.41 2.11 -2.86
N GLY A 117 -26.06 1.55 -3.87
CA GLY A 117 -27.46 1.17 -3.75
C GLY A 117 -28.14 0.92 -5.10
N PRO A 118 -29.49 0.77 -5.10
CA PRO A 118 -30.23 0.66 -6.34
C PRO A 118 -30.00 1.89 -7.24
N GLY A 119 -29.50 1.66 -8.45
CA GLY A 119 -29.16 2.73 -9.40
C GLY A 119 -27.74 3.28 -9.30
N CYS A 120 -26.99 2.89 -8.25
CA CYS A 120 -25.58 3.19 -8.09
C CYS A 120 -24.81 1.94 -7.64
N SER A 121 -24.75 0.96 -8.53
CA SER A 121 -24.03 -0.28 -8.32
C SER A 121 -23.57 -0.83 -9.67
N TYR A 122 -22.44 -1.51 -9.67
CA TYR A 122 -21.75 -1.89 -10.90
C TYR A 122 -21.50 -3.39 -10.95
N PRO A 123 -21.55 -3.99 -12.15
CA PRO A 123 -21.30 -5.41 -12.30
C PRO A 123 -19.81 -5.70 -12.11
N GLY A 124 -19.51 -6.69 -11.27
CA GLY A 124 -18.16 -7.24 -11.15
C GLY A 124 -17.69 -7.99 -12.42
N PRO A 125 -16.52 -8.57 -12.41
CA PRO A 125 -15.60 -8.45 -11.30
C PRO A 125 -14.90 -7.09 -11.24
N SER A 126 -14.54 -6.70 -10.01
CA SER A 126 -13.48 -5.71 -9.76
C SER A 126 -12.11 -6.39 -9.86
N VAL A 127 -11.01 -5.62 -9.79
CA VAL A 127 -9.66 -6.19 -9.67
C VAL A 127 -9.50 -7.00 -8.37
N PHE A 128 -10.24 -6.63 -7.31
CA PHE A 128 -10.28 -7.38 -6.06
C PHE A 128 -10.94 -8.75 -6.26
N GLY A 129 -12.15 -8.77 -6.81
CA GLY A 129 -12.86 -10.01 -7.11
C GLY A 129 -12.11 -10.89 -8.09
N GLN A 130 -11.41 -10.30 -9.06
CA GLN A 130 -10.58 -11.03 -10.00
C GLN A 130 -9.37 -11.69 -9.32
N ALA A 131 -8.69 -10.98 -8.41
CA ALA A 131 -7.59 -11.53 -7.61
C ALA A 131 -8.07 -12.71 -6.75
N LEU A 132 -9.18 -12.54 -6.05
CA LEU A 132 -9.78 -13.58 -5.20
C LEU A 132 -10.20 -14.81 -6.01
N ALA A 133 -10.72 -14.63 -7.22
CA ALA A 133 -11.08 -15.73 -8.12
C ALA A 133 -9.87 -16.53 -8.61
N LEU A 134 -8.67 -15.92 -8.61
CA LEU A 134 -7.40 -16.58 -8.92
C LEU A 134 -6.74 -17.25 -7.70
N GLY A 135 -7.36 -17.18 -6.52
CA GLY A 135 -6.79 -17.65 -5.25
C GLY A 135 -5.75 -16.72 -4.66
N GLU A 136 -5.64 -15.49 -5.19
CA GLU A 136 -4.80 -14.43 -4.68
C GLU A 136 -5.56 -13.65 -3.58
N THR A 137 -4.90 -12.68 -2.94
CA THR A 137 -5.49 -11.88 -1.87
C THR A 137 -5.79 -10.46 -2.32
N ALA A 138 -6.87 -9.88 -1.80
CA ALA A 138 -7.28 -8.51 -2.04
C ALA A 138 -7.65 -7.84 -0.73
N ARG A 139 -7.40 -6.54 -0.59
CA ARG A 139 -7.83 -5.75 0.56
C ARG A 139 -7.86 -4.27 0.23
N SER A 140 -8.89 -3.57 0.72
CA SER A 140 -8.93 -2.12 0.75
C SER A 140 -8.71 -1.60 2.16
N TYR A 141 -8.03 -0.46 2.28
CA TYR A 141 -7.70 0.20 3.54
C TYR A 141 -8.18 1.64 3.48
N GLU A 142 -9.33 1.90 4.10
CA GLU A 142 -10.01 3.18 4.03
C GLU A 142 -9.75 3.98 5.32
N GLU A 143 -9.11 5.14 5.21
CA GLU A 143 -8.88 6.00 6.38
C GLU A 143 -10.21 6.63 6.83
N SER A 144 -10.42 6.71 8.13
CA SER A 144 -11.65 7.21 8.79
C SER A 144 -12.92 6.41 8.52
N MET A 145 -12.88 5.30 7.80
CA MET A 145 -14.04 4.44 7.62
C MET A 145 -14.45 3.84 8.97
N PRO A 146 -15.74 3.97 9.41
CA PRO A 146 -16.15 3.56 10.75
C PRO A 146 -16.31 2.05 10.93
N GLN A 147 -16.62 1.32 9.86
CA GLN A 147 -16.82 -0.13 9.86
C GLN A 147 -16.47 -0.73 8.50
N PRO A 148 -16.13 -2.02 8.42
CA PRO A 148 -15.79 -2.65 7.15
C PRO A 148 -16.89 -2.52 6.10
N CYS A 149 -16.49 -2.16 4.86
CA CYS A 149 -17.38 -2.02 3.72
C CYS A 149 -18.55 -1.06 3.99
N ASP A 150 -18.25 0.13 4.54
CA ASP A 150 -19.29 1.11 4.84
C ASP A 150 -19.85 1.73 3.55
N HIS A 151 -21.17 1.79 3.46
CA HIS A 151 -21.89 2.26 2.27
C HIS A 151 -22.36 3.72 2.40
N ALA A 152 -21.92 4.45 3.40
CA ALA A 152 -22.32 5.83 3.65
C ALA A 152 -21.15 6.72 4.01
N ASP A 153 -21.20 7.98 3.62
CA ASP A 153 -20.25 8.99 4.09
C ASP A 153 -20.30 9.12 5.61
N SER A 154 -19.14 9.25 6.24
CA SER A 154 -19.03 9.39 7.69
C SER A 154 -17.82 10.23 8.09
N GLY A 155 -18.05 11.44 8.59
CA GLY A 155 -16.98 12.35 8.95
C GLY A 155 -16.10 12.66 7.75
N GLU A 156 -14.83 12.27 7.83
CA GLU A 156 -13.85 12.45 6.75
C GLU A 156 -13.77 11.25 5.77
N TYR A 157 -14.51 10.19 6.00
CA TYR A 157 -14.64 9.08 5.06
C TYR A 157 -15.70 9.39 4.00
N ALA A 158 -15.33 9.29 2.73
CA ALA A 158 -16.23 9.45 1.60
C ALA A 158 -16.41 8.12 0.88
N VAL A 159 -17.64 7.60 0.86
CA VAL A 159 -17.93 6.29 0.25
C VAL A 159 -17.63 6.27 -1.26
N ARG A 160 -17.77 7.41 -1.96
CA ARG A 160 -17.42 7.53 -3.39
C ARG A 160 -15.95 7.26 -3.69
N HIS A 161 -15.08 7.32 -2.69
CA HIS A 161 -13.65 6.97 -2.80
C HIS A 161 -13.38 5.49 -2.49
N ASN A 162 -14.40 4.70 -2.16
CA ASN A 162 -14.34 3.28 -1.89
C ASN A 162 -15.01 2.45 -2.99
N PRO A 163 -14.31 2.10 -4.08
CA PRO A 163 -14.92 1.47 -5.25
C PRO A 163 -15.45 0.05 -4.98
N TRP A 164 -14.97 -0.64 -3.95
CA TRP A 164 -15.43 -1.99 -3.64
C TRP A 164 -16.85 -2.03 -3.10
N ALA A 165 -17.26 -0.99 -2.37
CA ALA A 165 -18.62 -0.84 -1.85
C ALA A 165 -19.71 -0.83 -2.95
N TYR A 166 -19.33 -0.53 -4.18
CA TYR A 166 -20.25 -0.41 -5.33
C TYR A 166 -20.44 -1.70 -6.12
N VAL A 167 -19.82 -2.82 -5.71
CA VAL A 167 -19.89 -4.09 -6.43
C VAL A 167 -20.69 -5.12 -5.63
N PRO A 168 -22.03 -5.16 -5.76
CA PRO A 168 -22.89 -5.99 -4.92
C PRO A 168 -22.61 -7.50 -5.06
N GLY A 169 -22.09 -7.94 -6.21
CA GLY A 169 -21.65 -9.32 -6.42
C GLY A 169 -20.46 -9.73 -5.55
N GLU A 170 -19.74 -8.78 -4.96
CA GLU A 170 -18.56 -8.98 -4.11
C GLU A 170 -18.80 -8.51 -2.66
N ALA A 171 -20.06 -8.30 -2.27
CA ALA A 171 -20.42 -7.72 -0.95
C ALA A 171 -19.93 -8.55 0.25
N ALA A 172 -19.80 -9.86 0.12
CA ALA A 172 -19.27 -10.70 1.20
C ALA A 172 -17.76 -10.49 1.37
N GLN A 173 -17.03 -10.38 0.29
CA GLN A 173 -15.59 -10.11 0.25
C GLN A 173 -15.30 -8.68 0.73
N CYS A 174 -16.07 -7.68 0.26
CA CYS A 174 -16.00 -6.31 0.74
C CYS A 174 -16.11 -6.26 2.27
N ARG A 175 -17.12 -6.88 2.86
CA ARG A 175 -17.27 -6.92 4.33
C ARG A 175 -16.12 -7.61 5.07
N ALA A 176 -15.41 -8.50 4.42
CA ALA A 176 -14.29 -9.21 5.03
C ALA A 176 -12.96 -8.46 4.90
N ASP A 177 -12.74 -7.79 3.79
CA ASP A 177 -11.42 -7.34 3.38
C ASP A 177 -11.32 -5.84 3.01
N ASP A 178 -12.42 -5.12 3.00
CA ASP A 178 -12.44 -3.66 2.93
C ASP A 178 -12.56 -3.11 4.36
N VAL A 179 -11.47 -2.61 4.91
CA VAL A 179 -11.30 -2.38 6.34
C VAL A 179 -10.81 -0.96 6.68
N PRO A 180 -11.12 -0.45 7.87
CA PRO A 180 -10.50 0.77 8.37
C PRO A 180 -8.97 0.63 8.37
N ALA A 181 -8.27 1.57 7.73
CA ALA A 181 -6.81 1.53 7.56
C ALA A 181 -6.05 1.55 8.90
N GLY A 182 -6.53 2.34 9.84
CA GLY A 182 -5.83 2.68 11.06
C GLY A 182 -4.86 3.86 10.87
N THR A 183 -3.76 3.85 11.61
CA THR A 183 -2.74 4.91 11.61
C THR A 183 -1.34 4.32 11.36
N PRO A 184 -0.31 5.13 11.06
CA PRO A 184 1.07 4.64 10.95
C PRO A 184 1.64 3.93 12.19
N SER A 185 0.99 4.07 13.33
CA SER A 185 1.38 3.41 14.59
C SER A 185 0.62 2.10 14.86
N GLY A 186 -0.59 1.92 14.27
CA GLY A 186 -1.42 0.73 14.51
C GLY A 186 -2.67 0.69 13.64
N GLY A 187 -3.26 -0.50 13.50
CA GLY A 187 -4.43 -0.76 12.67
C GLY A 187 -4.15 -1.85 11.62
N ALA A 188 -5.11 -2.08 10.74
CA ALA A 188 -5.06 -3.19 9.78
C ALA A 188 -3.84 -3.07 8.85
N LEU A 189 -3.66 -1.92 8.21
CA LEU A 189 -2.57 -1.71 7.26
C LEU A 189 -1.19 -1.93 7.89
N VAL A 190 -0.92 -1.34 9.05
CA VAL A 190 0.36 -1.52 9.75
C VAL A 190 0.58 -2.96 10.18
N SER A 191 -0.48 -3.65 10.62
CA SER A 191 -0.42 -5.06 11.01
C SER A 191 -0.02 -5.94 9.82
N ASP A 192 -0.63 -5.74 8.66
CA ASP A 192 -0.34 -6.48 7.44
C ASP A 192 1.08 -6.17 6.91
N VAL A 193 1.51 -4.91 6.98
CA VAL A 193 2.89 -4.52 6.64
C VAL A 193 3.89 -5.28 7.51
N ARG A 194 3.70 -5.27 8.84
CA ARG A 194 4.64 -5.91 9.79
C ARG A 194 4.70 -7.42 9.62
N ALA A 195 3.55 -8.03 9.36
CA ALA A 195 3.44 -9.47 9.14
C ALA A 195 3.99 -9.93 7.77
N GLY A 196 4.21 -9.00 6.80
CA GLY A 196 4.50 -9.37 5.41
C GLY A 196 3.29 -10.01 4.73
N ALA A 197 2.11 -9.64 5.17
CA ALA A 197 0.81 -10.15 4.74
C ALA A 197 0.00 -9.12 3.94
N LEU A 198 0.68 -8.12 3.34
CA LEU A 198 0.00 -7.22 2.41
C LEU A 198 -0.69 -8.03 1.30
N PRO A 199 -1.87 -7.60 0.84
CA PRO A 199 -2.59 -8.30 -0.22
C PRO A 199 -1.81 -8.29 -1.55
N THR A 200 -2.19 -9.18 -2.46
CA THR A 200 -1.68 -9.17 -3.83
C THR A 200 -2.12 -7.91 -4.57
N VAL A 201 -3.37 -7.49 -4.36
CA VAL A 201 -3.86 -6.18 -4.80
C VAL A 201 -4.51 -5.45 -3.63
N GLY A 202 -4.13 -4.19 -3.42
CA GLY A 202 -4.72 -3.34 -2.38
C GLY A 202 -4.95 -1.91 -2.83
N LEU A 203 -5.95 -1.28 -2.24
CA LEU A 203 -6.20 0.14 -2.28
C LEU A 203 -5.89 0.72 -0.89
N ILE A 204 -5.34 1.91 -0.86
CA ILE A 204 -5.24 2.76 0.33
C ILE A 204 -5.87 4.09 -0.04
N THR A 205 -6.96 4.43 0.63
CA THR A 205 -7.65 5.70 0.44
C THR A 205 -7.42 6.56 1.68
N PRO A 206 -6.68 7.65 1.59
CA PRO A 206 -6.63 8.64 2.65
C PRO A 206 -8.03 9.26 2.83
N ASN A 207 -8.30 9.86 3.97
CA ASN A 207 -9.55 10.58 4.19
C ASN A 207 -9.56 11.93 3.47
N LEU A 208 -10.73 12.58 3.37
CA LEU A 208 -10.94 13.84 2.64
C LEU A 208 -9.95 14.97 2.95
N ILE A 209 -9.33 14.95 4.12
CA ILE A 209 -8.30 15.94 4.50
C ILE A 209 -6.92 15.49 4.01
N ASN A 210 -6.64 14.21 4.09
CA ASN A 210 -5.33 13.66 3.81
C ASN A 210 -5.13 13.29 2.33
N ASP A 211 -6.22 13.18 1.55
CA ASP A 211 -6.18 12.98 0.09
C ASP A 211 -6.12 14.29 -0.72
N ALA A 212 -6.21 15.44 -0.04
CA ALA A 212 -6.30 16.80 -0.59
C ALA A 212 -7.67 17.19 -1.19
N HIS A 213 -8.74 16.41 -1.01
CA HIS A 213 -10.09 16.79 -1.47
C HIS A 213 -10.59 18.05 -0.71
N ASP A 214 -10.72 17.95 0.62
CA ASP A 214 -11.08 19.05 1.52
C ASP A 214 -9.85 19.66 2.22
N GLY A 215 -8.72 18.96 2.12
CA GLY A 215 -7.44 19.37 2.66
C GLY A 215 -6.58 20.14 1.66
N THR A 216 -5.29 20.17 1.95
CA THR A 216 -4.28 20.81 1.10
C THR A 216 -3.27 19.78 0.60
N LEU A 217 -2.62 20.06 -0.55
CA LEU A 217 -1.50 19.25 -1.04
C LEU A 217 -0.39 19.08 0.00
N ALA A 218 -0.17 20.07 0.88
CA ALA A 218 0.81 19.94 1.96
C ALA A 218 0.38 18.93 3.04
N GLN A 219 -0.92 18.78 3.30
CA GLN A 219 -1.46 17.76 4.22
C GLN A 219 -1.33 16.36 3.60
N ALA A 220 -1.68 16.20 2.34
CA ALA A 220 -1.51 14.96 1.59
C ALA A 220 -0.03 14.53 1.50
N ASP A 221 0.88 15.45 1.18
CA ASP A 221 2.33 15.19 1.17
C ASP A 221 2.87 14.78 2.56
N ALA A 222 2.36 15.42 3.62
CA ALA A 222 2.70 15.06 4.99
C ALA A 222 2.14 13.68 5.39
N TRP A 223 0.96 13.32 4.89
CA TRP A 223 0.38 11.99 5.08
C TRP A 223 1.25 10.92 4.39
N LEU A 224 1.61 11.10 3.13
CA LEU A 224 2.53 10.22 2.41
C LEU A 224 3.89 10.10 3.13
N ARG A 225 4.42 11.21 3.64
CA ARG A 225 5.68 11.21 4.41
C ARG A 225 5.62 10.36 5.68
N ARG A 226 4.45 10.23 6.30
CA ARG A 226 4.26 9.35 7.47
C ARG A 226 4.08 7.89 7.07
N TRP A 227 3.34 7.61 5.99
CA TRP A 227 2.99 6.25 5.60
C TRP A 227 4.06 5.54 4.78
N MET A 228 4.71 6.21 3.84
CA MET A 228 5.67 5.57 2.94
C MET A 228 6.82 4.86 3.66
N PRO A 229 7.45 5.44 4.71
CA PRO A 229 8.47 4.71 5.48
C PRO A 229 7.93 3.43 6.13
N VAL A 230 6.68 3.42 6.58
CA VAL A 230 6.01 2.23 7.15
C VAL A 230 5.86 1.16 6.07
N LEU A 231 5.24 1.50 4.95
CA LEU A 231 5.00 0.58 3.82
C LEU A 231 6.31 -0.02 3.30
N MET A 232 7.35 0.80 3.19
CA MET A 232 8.68 0.40 2.70
C MET A 232 9.53 -0.32 3.76
N SER A 233 9.10 -0.42 5.01
CA SER A 233 9.79 -1.17 6.06
C SER A 233 9.40 -2.65 6.13
N GLY A 234 8.29 -3.03 5.52
CA GLY A 234 7.72 -4.37 5.63
C GLY A 234 8.51 -5.45 4.89
N PRO A 235 8.29 -6.73 5.23
CA PRO A 235 8.94 -7.85 4.55
C PRO A 235 8.64 -7.92 3.06
N ASP A 236 7.46 -7.52 2.61
CA ASP A 236 7.09 -7.54 1.19
C ASP A 236 7.92 -6.56 0.36
N TRP A 237 8.15 -5.36 0.89
CA TRP A 237 9.06 -4.39 0.28
C TRP A 237 10.51 -4.89 0.27
N ARG A 238 11.04 -5.33 1.42
CA ARG A 238 12.43 -5.79 1.52
C ARG A 238 12.75 -6.99 0.62
N ARG A 239 11.75 -7.80 0.31
CA ARG A 239 11.88 -8.93 -0.63
C ARG A 239 11.68 -8.54 -2.10
N GLY A 240 11.45 -7.26 -2.40
CA GLY A 240 11.23 -6.79 -3.77
C GLY A 240 9.89 -7.20 -4.37
N ARG A 241 8.93 -7.63 -3.57
CA ARG A 241 7.64 -8.13 -4.05
C ARG A 241 6.56 -7.05 -4.18
N LEU A 242 6.74 -5.90 -3.54
CA LEU A 242 5.73 -4.85 -3.47
C LEU A 242 6.04 -3.71 -4.43
N ALA A 243 5.04 -3.33 -5.25
CA ALA A 243 4.95 -2.04 -5.91
C ALA A 243 3.90 -1.18 -5.22
N ILE A 244 4.12 0.13 -5.20
CA ILE A 244 3.16 1.13 -4.72
C ILE A 244 2.95 2.12 -5.87
N ALA A 245 1.72 2.26 -6.32
CA ALA A 245 1.31 3.28 -7.28
C ALA A 245 0.63 4.41 -6.53
N VAL A 246 1.06 5.65 -6.77
CA VAL A 246 0.39 6.86 -6.26
C VAL A 246 -0.14 7.62 -7.45
N THR A 247 -1.43 7.92 -7.45
CA THR A 247 -2.08 8.71 -8.49
C THR A 247 -3.21 9.55 -7.89
N PHE A 248 -3.73 10.46 -8.68
CA PHE A 248 -4.90 11.29 -8.35
C PHE A 248 -6.07 10.80 -9.20
N ASP A 249 -7.26 10.89 -8.66
CA ASP A 249 -8.48 10.44 -9.34
C ASP A 249 -8.80 11.32 -10.53
N GLU A 250 -8.76 12.63 -10.35
CA GLU A 250 -9.00 13.65 -11.36
C GLU A 250 -8.17 14.91 -11.11
N GLY A 251 -8.15 15.82 -12.06
CA GLY A 251 -7.45 17.10 -11.98
C GLY A 251 -8.14 18.17 -12.83
N ASP A 252 -7.67 19.38 -12.76
CA ASP A 252 -8.24 20.51 -13.50
C ASP A 252 -8.06 20.40 -15.02
N GLY A 253 -8.91 21.10 -15.76
CA GLY A 253 -8.76 21.40 -17.17
C GLY A 253 -8.60 20.17 -18.07
N ALA A 254 -7.37 19.83 -18.44
CA ALA A 254 -7.06 18.70 -19.32
C ALA A 254 -7.08 17.34 -18.61
N ASN A 255 -7.35 17.33 -17.33
CA ASN A 255 -7.39 16.13 -16.48
C ASN A 255 -6.05 15.36 -16.45
N ASP A 256 -4.92 16.10 -16.59
CA ASP A 256 -3.58 15.55 -16.48
C ASP A 256 -3.22 15.39 -14.98
N VAL A 257 -3.08 14.17 -14.52
CA VAL A 257 -2.84 13.87 -13.11
C VAL A 257 -1.49 13.19 -12.87
N PRO A 258 -0.90 13.30 -11.67
CA PRO A 258 0.33 12.60 -11.35
C PRO A 258 0.16 11.07 -11.39
N PHE A 259 1.20 10.37 -11.85
CA PHE A 259 1.34 8.93 -11.68
C PHE A 259 2.79 8.61 -11.28
N VAL A 260 2.95 8.00 -10.12
CA VAL A 260 4.25 7.59 -9.57
C VAL A 260 4.21 6.10 -9.24
N LEU A 261 5.17 5.34 -9.77
CA LEU A 261 5.32 3.91 -9.49
C LEU A 261 6.58 3.67 -8.66
N ILE A 262 6.39 3.23 -7.44
CA ILE A 262 7.42 3.07 -6.42
C ILE A 262 7.63 1.57 -6.19
N ALA A 263 8.78 1.05 -6.57
CA ALA A 263 9.12 -0.35 -6.32
C ALA A 263 10.65 -0.53 -6.20
N PRO A 264 11.13 -1.51 -5.43
CA PRO A 264 12.53 -1.89 -5.44
C PRO A 264 12.96 -2.28 -6.86
N GLY A 265 14.07 -1.71 -7.34
CA GLY A 265 14.56 -2.00 -8.69
C GLY A 265 13.96 -1.17 -9.82
N VAL A 266 13.06 -0.23 -9.54
CA VAL A 266 12.61 0.79 -10.50
C VAL A 266 13.46 2.05 -10.33
N PRO A 267 14.46 2.31 -11.17
CA PRO A 267 15.42 3.40 -10.95
C PRO A 267 15.00 4.64 -11.74
N GLY A 268 14.38 5.64 -11.12
CA GLY A 268 14.19 6.97 -11.71
C GLY A 268 13.61 6.99 -13.14
N ALA A 269 12.88 5.95 -13.54
CA ALA A 269 12.37 5.79 -14.90
C ALA A 269 11.29 6.83 -15.20
N VAL A 270 11.31 7.39 -16.41
CA VAL A 270 10.31 8.35 -16.86
C VAL A 270 9.72 7.90 -18.19
N THR A 271 8.40 7.86 -18.28
CA THR A 271 7.70 7.65 -19.54
C THR A 271 6.87 8.88 -19.91
N GLY A 272 7.00 9.33 -21.15
CA GLY A 272 6.15 10.37 -21.77
C GLY A 272 5.08 9.80 -22.69
N ARG A 273 4.89 8.48 -22.70
CA ARG A 273 3.83 7.87 -23.52
C ARG A 273 2.48 8.14 -22.89
N PRO A 274 1.49 8.61 -23.66
CA PRO A 274 0.14 8.81 -23.16
C PRO A 274 -0.41 7.53 -22.51
N ALA A 275 -0.96 7.70 -21.33
CA ALA A 275 -1.62 6.65 -20.55
C ALA A 275 -2.72 7.27 -19.69
N ASP A 276 -3.58 6.42 -19.14
CA ASP A 276 -4.72 6.80 -18.32
C ASP A 276 -4.95 5.76 -17.19
N HIS A 277 -6.01 5.95 -16.43
CA HIS A 277 -6.36 5.06 -15.33
C HIS A 277 -6.58 3.60 -15.76
N TYR A 278 -7.00 3.32 -17.01
CA TYR A 278 -7.10 1.94 -17.50
C TYR A 278 -5.72 1.28 -17.64
N ALA A 279 -4.66 2.07 -17.83
CA ALA A 279 -3.29 1.54 -17.81
C ALA A 279 -2.86 1.10 -16.39
N LEU A 280 -3.39 1.73 -15.33
CA LEU A 280 -3.18 1.26 -13.96
C LEU A 280 -3.95 -0.04 -13.69
N THR A 281 -5.20 -0.15 -14.15
CA THR A 281 -5.94 -1.42 -14.12
C THR A 281 -5.14 -2.53 -14.80
N ARG A 282 -4.61 -2.27 -15.98
CA ARG A 282 -3.77 -3.24 -16.72
C ARG A 282 -2.51 -3.63 -15.95
N LEU A 283 -1.88 -2.69 -15.26
CA LEU A 283 -0.72 -2.95 -14.41
C LEU A 283 -1.09 -3.89 -13.24
N ILE A 284 -2.23 -3.63 -12.60
CA ILE A 284 -2.77 -4.50 -11.54
C ILE A 284 -3.00 -5.91 -12.10
N ASP A 285 -3.73 -6.03 -13.20
CA ASP A 285 -4.02 -7.31 -13.86
C ASP A 285 -2.74 -8.10 -14.20
N GLN A 286 -1.70 -7.41 -14.68
CA GLN A 286 -0.40 -8.04 -14.96
C GLN A 286 0.27 -8.58 -13.69
N ILE A 287 0.21 -7.84 -12.58
CA ILE A 287 0.83 -8.25 -11.31
C ILE A 287 0.10 -9.45 -10.70
N ILE A 288 -1.22 -9.49 -10.76
CA ILE A 288 -2.01 -10.61 -10.24
C ILE A 288 -2.05 -11.81 -11.20
N GLY A 289 -1.50 -11.68 -12.41
CA GLY A 289 -1.52 -12.75 -13.42
C GLY A 289 -2.86 -12.95 -14.11
N ALA A 290 -3.70 -11.91 -14.12
CA ALA A 290 -5.04 -11.93 -14.68
C ALA A 290 -5.09 -11.45 -16.15
N ARG A 291 -6.21 -11.76 -16.82
CA ARG A 291 -6.53 -11.11 -18.09
C ARG A 291 -7.00 -9.68 -17.82
N PRO A 292 -6.55 -8.70 -18.64
CA PRO A 292 -6.95 -7.32 -18.45
C PRO A 292 -8.48 -7.14 -18.47
N LEU A 293 -8.99 -6.42 -17.45
CA LEU A 293 -10.42 -6.12 -17.33
C LEU A 293 -10.85 -5.08 -18.37
N ARG A 294 -11.94 -5.34 -19.03
CA ARG A 294 -12.69 -4.41 -19.90
C ARG A 294 -11.76 -3.49 -20.73
N ARG A 295 -11.77 -2.17 -20.51
CA ARG A 295 -10.96 -1.19 -21.25
C ARG A 295 -9.45 -1.32 -20.98
N ALA A 296 -9.06 -1.90 -19.86
CA ALA A 296 -7.66 -2.20 -19.56
C ALA A 296 -7.01 -3.11 -20.64
N ALA A 297 -7.80 -3.90 -21.35
CA ALA A 297 -7.31 -4.74 -22.46
C ALA A 297 -6.66 -3.93 -23.60
N GLY A 298 -7.19 -2.74 -23.86
CA GLY A 298 -6.67 -1.81 -24.90
C GLY A 298 -5.68 -0.78 -24.37
N ALA A 299 -5.51 -0.66 -23.05
CA ALA A 299 -4.64 0.35 -22.46
C ALA A 299 -3.14 0.04 -22.65
N PRO A 300 -2.26 1.06 -22.62
CA PRO A 300 -0.82 0.85 -22.74
C PRO A 300 -0.26 0.11 -21.50
N GLY A 301 0.71 -0.79 -21.72
CA GLY A 301 1.43 -1.47 -20.64
C GLY A 301 2.54 -0.59 -20.06
N VAL A 302 2.36 -0.05 -18.86
CA VAL A 302 3.31 0.88 -18.21
C VAL A 302 4.42 0.17 -17.43
N ALA A 303 4.23 -1.07 -17.00
CA ALA A 303 5.24 -1.84 -16.26
C ALA A 303 6.61 -1.81 -16.95
N ARG A 304 6.66 -2.26 -18.22
CA ARG A 304 7.90 -2.30 -19.02
C ARG A 304 8.50 -0.91 -19.24
N GLN A 305 7.66 0.11 -19.45
CA GLN A 305 8.11 1.48 -19.71
C GLN A 305 8.83 2.09 -18.48
N LEU A 306 8.42 1.67 -17.29
CA LEU A 306 8.97 2.10 -16.01
C LEU A 306 9.99 1.11 -15.43
N GLY A 307 10.36 0.07 -16.16
CA GLY A 307 11.37 -0.91 -15.74
C GLY A 307 10.90 -1.86 -14.63
N LEU A 308 9.57 -1.99 -14.43
CA LEU A 308 9.02 -2.93 -13.46
C LEU A 308 9.01 -4.34 -14.03
N ALA A 309 9.72 -5.26 -13.37
CA ALA A 309 9.61 -6.70 -13.62
C ALA A 309 8.42 -7.24 -12.80
N THR A 310 7.39 -7.73 -13.48
CA THR A 310 6.28 -8.48 -12.89
C THR A 310 6.55 -9.99 -12.94
N ARG A 311 5.75 -10.77 -12.24
CA ARG A 311 5.82 -12.26 -12.27
C ARG A 311 5.86 -12.79 -13.70
#